data_0552027367526b694156b214453c2268
#
_entry.id   0552027367526b694156b214453c2268
#
_cell.length_a   1.000
_cell.length_b   1.000
_cell.length_c   1.000
_cell.angle_alpha   90.00
_cell.angle_beta   90.00
_cell.angle_gamma   90.00
#
_symmetry.space_group_name_H-M   'P 1'
#
loop_
_entity.id
_entity.type
_entity.pdbx_description
1 polymer ?
#
loop_
_entity_poly.entity_id
_entity_poly.type
_entity_poly.pdbx_seq_one_letter_code
_entity_poly.pdbx_strand_id
1 'polypeptide(L)'
;MNRIFVALVLSFFSFPVLADGHVTGDAEAGKKAFNKCKSCHMIVSDGGDVIVKGGKTGPNLWNIASRSMGTLEGFKYSKLMVAAAEQELIMDEANFHAYLSDPTAWIQDAVGGKGKSKMLKQRVKEKDAVNIWAFLVVHSDS
;
A
#
# COMPACT_ATOMS: atom_id res chain seq x y z
N MET A 1 -34.22 -43.91 -41.68
CA MET A 1 -33.96 -42.44 -41.63
C MET A 1 -33.31 -42.15 -40.27
N ASN A 2 -31.95 -42.13 -40.23
CA ASN A 2 -31.18 -41.86 -39.00
C ASN A 2 -30.90 -40.36 -38.93
N ARG A 3 -31.42 -39.68 -37.92
CA ARG A 3 -31.10 -38.29 -37.61
C ARG A 3 -29.97 -38.27 -36.58
N ILE A 4 -28.78 -37.92 -37.05
CA ILE A 4 -27.61 -37.69 -36.18
C ILE A 4 -27.71 -36.28 -35.63
N PHE A 5 -27.94 -36.14 -34.33
CA PHE A 5 -27.83 -34.85 -33.60
C PHE A 5 -26.34 -34.64 -33.25
N VAL A 6 -25.71 -33.69 -33.91
CA VAL A 6 -24.37 -33.19 -33.50
C VAL A 6 -24.57 -32.18 -32.39
N ALA A 7 -24.20 -32.55 -31.18
CA ALA A 7 -24.17 -31.63 -30.05
C ALA A 7 -22.87 -30.80 -30.13
N LEU A 8 -23.01 -29.51 -30.41
CA LEU A 8 -21.93 -28.53 -30.39
C LEU A 8 -21.62 -28.13 -28.93
N VAL A 9 -20.53 -28.65 -28.37
CA VAL A 9 -20.06 -28.29 -27.06
C VAL A 9 -19.28 -26.98 -27.18
N LEU A 10 -19.88 -25.87 -26.76
CA LEU A 10 -19.19 -24.58 -26.57
C LEU A 10 -18.37 -24.65 -25.29
N SER A 11 -17.07 -24.87 -25.42
CA SER A 11 -16.12 -24.74 -24.29
C SER A 11 -15.90 -23.25 -24.02
N PHE A 12 -16.47 -22.75 -22.93
CA PHE A 12 -16.12 -21.43 -22.38
C PHE A 12 -14.74 -21.48 -21.76
N PHE A 13 -13.74 -20.98 -22.45
CA PHE A 13 -12.45 -20.67 -21.85
C PHE A 13 -12.60 -19.46 -20.94
N SER A 14 -12.75 -19.68 -19.62
CA SER A 14 -12.62 -18.64 -18.63
C SER A 14 -11.15 -18.30 -18.46
N PHE A 15 -10.71 -17.16 -19.02
CA PHE A 15 -9.40 -16.61 -18.70
C PHE A 15 -9.46 -16.03 -17.27
N PRO A 16 -8.49 -16.36 -16.39
CA PRO A 16 -8.36 -15.65 -15.14
C PRO A 16 -8.03 -14.18 -15.44
N VAL A 17 -8.90 -13.26 -15.08
CA VAL A 17 -8.58 -11.84 -15.02
C VAL A 17 -7.62 -11.69 -13.85
N LEU A 18 -6.34 -11.60 -14.13
CA LEU A 18 -5.36 -11.11 -13.17
C LEU A 18 -5.75 -9.65 -12.91
N ALA A 19 -6.24 -9.36 -11.72
CA ALA A 19 -6.36 -8.00 -11.23
C ALA A 19 -4.94 -7.49 -10.97
N ASP A 20 -4.26 -7.02 -12.02
CA ASP A 20 -3.10 -6.17 -11.87
C ASP A 20 -3.57 -4.95 -11.08
N GLY A 21 -3.03 -4.76 -9.89
CA GLY A 21 -3.24 -3.57 -9.08
C GLY A 21 -2.77 -2.36 -9.88
N HIS A 22 -3.67 -1.77 -10.65
CA HIS A 22 -3.34 -0.71 -11.61
C HIS A 22 -2.89 0.52 -10.83
N VAL A 23 -1.58 0.70 -10.74
CA VAL A 23 -0.98 1.92 -10.19
C VAL A 23 -1.16 3.03 -11.22
N THR A 24 -1.85 4.11 -10.85
CA THR A 24 -2.20 5.20 -11.77
C THR A 24 -1.20 6.35 -11.75
N GLY A 25 -0.30 6.39 -10.75
CA GLY A 25 0.68 7.45 -10.54
C GLY A 25 1.98 7.27 -11.32
N ASP A 26 2.76 8.36 -11.33
CA ASP A 26 4.11 8.42 -11.89
C ASP A 26 5.14 8.23 -10.77
N ALA A 27 5.90 7.13 -10.80
CA ALA A 27 6.89 6.80 -9.78
C ALA A 27 8.06 7.79 -9.72
N GLU A 28 8.48 8.38 -10.85
CA GLU A 28 9.56 9.38 -10.86
C GLU A 28 9.10 10.72 -10.24
N ALA A 29 7.87 11.14 -10.52
CA ALA A 29 7.25 12.27 -9.83
C ALA A 29 7.05 11.95 -8.34
N GLY A 30 6.67 10.71 -8.01
CA GLY A 30 6.53 10.20 -6.66
C GLY A 30 7.83 10.25 -5.87
N LYS A 31 8.95 9.86 -6.46
CA LYS A 31 10.28 9.97 -5.86
C LYS A 31 10.61 11.41 -5.45
N LYS A 32 10.25 12.39 -6.29
CA LYS A 32 10.44 13.81 -5.97
C LYS A 32 9.50 14.26 -4.84
N ALA A 33 8.22 13.87 -4.89
CA ALA A 33 7.23 14.22 -3.88
C ALA A 33 7.53 13.55 -2.53
N PHE A 34 8.14 12.36 -2.52
CA PHE A 34 8.57 11.61 -1.33
C PHE A 34 9.58 12.37 -0.45
N ASN A 35 10.21 13.42 -0.95
CA ASN A 35 11.09 14.28 -0.14
C ASN A 35 10.41 14.80 1.14
N LYS A 36 9.09 14.96 1.14
CA LYS A 36 8.30 15.35 2.32
C LYS A 36 8.26 14.24 3.40
N CYS A 37 8.45 13.00 3.03
CA CYS A 37 8.37 11.82 3.88
C CYS A 37 9.72 11.46 4.53
N LYS A 38 10.84 11.93 3.92
CA LYS A 38 12.22 11.58 4.31
C LYS A 38 12.62 12.02 5.71
N SER A 39 11.95 13.01 6.29
CA SER A 39 12.23 13.43 7.67
C SER A 39 11.96 12.31 8.68
N CYS A 40 11.01 11.43 8.37
CA CYS A 40 10.57 10.37 9.25
C CYS A 40 10.83 8.96 8.69
N HIS A 41 10.82 8.77 7.37
CA HIS A 41 10.89 7.46 6.72
C HIS A 41 12.11 7.31 5.84
N MET A 42 12.63 6.09 5.80
CA MET A 42 13.61 5.63 4.82
C MET A 42 12.99 4.52 3.95
N ILE A 43 13.66 4.19 2.84
CA ILE A 43 13.40 2.98 2.06
C ILE A 43 14.73 2.25 1.92
N VAL A 44 14.84 1.11 2.57
CA VAL A 44 16.02 0.24 2.55
C VAL A 44 15.54 -1.18 2.33
N SER A 45 16.08 -1.84 1.31
CA SER A 45 15.73 -3.22 0.98
C SER A 45 16.15 -4.21 2.07
N ASP A 46 15.60 -5.42 2.03
CA ASP A 46 16.00 -6.51 2.94
C ASP A 46 17.47 -6.91 2.73
N GLY A 47 18.00 -6.68 1.53
CA GLY A 47 19.43 -6.85 1.21
C GLY A 47 20.33 -5.73 1.74
N GLY A 48 19.76 -4.66 2.32
CA GLY A 48 20.50 -3.53 2.85
C GLY A 48 20.76 -2.41 1.86
N ASP A 49 20.21 -2.46 0.63
CA ASP A 49 20.35 -1.40 -0.36
C ASP A 49 19.54 -0.16 0.06
N VAL A 50 20.21 0.98 0.12
CA VAL A 50 19.58 2.24 0.53
C VAL A 50 18.99 2.94 -0.70
N ILE A 51 17.68 2.79 -0.94
CA ILE A 51 16.94 3.45 -2.01
C ILE A 51 16.68 4.92 -1.64
N VAL A 52 16.21 5.14 -0.42
CA VAL A 52 16.00 6.47 0.14
C VAL A 52 16.60 6.54 1.53
N LYS A 53 17.62 7.37 1.68
CA LYS A 53 18.15 7.73 3.01
C LYS A 53 17.18 8.69 3.69
N GLY A 54 16.71 8.33 4.89
CA GLY A 54 15.73 9.11 5.63
C GLY A 54 15.79 8.89 7.14
N GLY A 55 14.82 9.46 7.86
CA GLY A 55 14.67 9.32 9.30
C GLY A 55 14.22 7.93 9.72
N LYS A 56 14.30 7.67 11.04
CA LYS A 56 13.91 6.40 11.68
C LYS A 56 12.78 6.58 12.69
N THR A 57 12.16 7.77 12.73
CA THR A 57 11.00 8.04 13.59
C THR A 57 9.73 7.40 13.05
N GLY A 58 9.64 7.20 11.74
CA GLY A 58 8.68 6.33 11.07
C GLY A 58 9.31 5.00 10.67
N PRO A 59 8.50 3.98 10.33
CA PRO A 59 9.01 2.70 9.85
C PRO A 59 9.70 2.82 8.49
N ASN A 60 10.60 1.88 8.19
CA ASN A 60 11.09 1.66 6.84
C ASN A 60 9.91 1.30 5.93
N LEU A 61 9.80 1.96 4.77
CA LEU A 61 8.68 1.78 3.83
C LEU A 61 8.97 0.77 2.71
N TRP A 62 10.07 0.03 2.77
CA TRP A 62 10.29 -1.12 1.90
C TRP A 62 9.14 -2.12 2.05
N ASN A 63 8.62 -2.63 0.94
CA ASN A 63 7.50 -3.58 0.88
C ASN A 63 6.16 -3.07 1.49
N ILE A 64 5.96 -1.75 1.61
CA ILE A 64 4.75 -1.23 2.25
C ILE A 64 3.47 -1.56 1.48
N ALA A 65 3.52 -1.72 0.17
CA ALA A 65 2.35 -2.02 -0.65
C ALA A 65 1.96 -3.52 -0.62
N SER A 66 2.86 -4.40 -0.20
CA SER A 66 2.63 -5.86 -0.18
C SER A 66 2.57 -6.46 1.23
N ARG A 67 2.78 -5.66 2.28
CA ARG A 67 2.70 -6.15 3.67
C ARG A 67 1.56 -5.52 4.45
N SER A 68 1.05 -6.22 5.46
CA SER A 68 0.08 -5.67 6.40
C SER A 68 0.65 -4.47 7.15
N MET A 69 -0.19 -3.47 7.40
CA MET A 69 0.18 -2.28 8.18
C MET A 69 0.59 -2.69 9.60
N GLY A 70 1.59 -2.01 10.16
CA GLY A 70 1.98 -2.25 11.55
C GLY A 70 2.81 -3.50 11.81
N THR A 71 3.31 -4.19 10.78
CA THR A 71 3.99 -5.49 10.91
C THR A 71 5.51 -5.46 10.77
N LEU A 72 6.14 -4.29 10.53
CA LEU A 72 7.60 -4.23 10.44
C LEU A 72 8.25 -4.63 11.77
N GLU A 73 9.06 -5.67 11.75
CA GLU A 73 9.77 -6.18 12.92
C GLU A 73 10.69 -5.10 13.52
N GLY A 74 10.77 -5.07 14.85
CA GLY A 74 11.61 -4.14 15.60
C GLY A 74 11.10 -2.69 15.68
N PHE A 75 10.03 -2.31 14.93
CA PHE A 75 9.46 -0.98 15.01
C PHE A 75 8.34 -0.89 16.06
N LYS A 76 8.39 0.12 16.93
CA LYS A 76 7.36 0.33 17.98
C LYS A 76 6.17 1.11 17.44
N TYR A 77 5.14 0.42 17.06
CA TYR A 77 3.87 1.00 16.61
C TYR A 77 2.99 1.55 17.74
N SER A 78 1.98 2.35 17.40
CA SER A 78 0.89 2.72 18.32
C SER A 78 -0.05 1.53 18.53
N LYS A 79 -0.80 1.52 19.62
CA LYS A 79 -1.84 0.48 19.86
C LYS A 79 -2.86 0.41 18.72
N LEU A 80 -3.21 1.58 18.15
CA LEU A 80 -4.13 1.65 17.02
C LEU A 80 -3.56 0.98 15.76
N MET A 81 -2.26 1.16 15.48
CA MET A 81 -1.59 0.48 14.35
C MET A 81 -1.39 -1.01 14.60
N VAL A 82 -1.20 -1.43 15.85
CA VAL A 82 -1.17 -2.86 16.20
C VAL A 82 -2.53 -3.51 15.93
N ALA A 83 -3.65 -2.84 16.23
CA ALA A 83 -4.99 -3.33 15.89
C ALA A 83 -5.20 -3.46 14.37
N ALA A 84 -4.58 -2.57 13.56
CA ALA A 84 -4.58 -2.71 12.11
C ALA A 84 -3.79 -3.95 11.64
N ALA A 85 -2.66 -4.25 12.30
CA ALA A 85 -1.87 -5.45 12.03
C ALA A 85 -2.61 -6.73 12.37
N GLU A 86 -3.33 -6.76 13.53
CA GLU A 86 -4.15 -7.89 13.96
C GLU A 86 -5.30 -8.19 13.00
N GLN A 87 -5.78 -7.19 12.25
CA GLN A 87 -6.81 -7.32 11.21
C GLN A 87 -6.21 -7.48 9.81
N GLU A 88 -4.89 -7.66 9.70
CA GLU A 88 -4.18 -7.83 8.43
C GLU A 88 -4.47 -6.71 7.40
N LEU A 89 -4.69 -5.49 7.90
CA LEU A 89 -5.04 -4.35 7.05
C LEU A 89 -3.89 -4.00 6.12
N ILE A 90 -4.17 -3.98 4.82
CA ILE A 90 -3.22 -3.63 3.76
C ILE A 90 -3.58 -2.26 3.19
N MET A 91 -2.57 -1.42 2.91
CA MET A 91 -2.76 -0.13 2.25
C MET A 91 -2.85 -0.32 0.74
N ASP A 92 -3.71 0.44 0.10
CA ASP A 92 -3.84 0.53 -1.34
C ASP A 92 -3.82 1.99 -1.84
N GLU A 93 -3.78 2.18 -3.15
CA GLU A 93 -3.75 3.52 -3.77
C GLU A 93 -4.98 4.35 -3.40
N ALA A 94 -6.17 3.74 -3.39
CA ALA A 94 -7.43 4.43 -3.15
C ALA A 94 -7.50 5.01 -1.73
N ASN A 95 -6.91 4.32 -0.76
CA ASN A 95 -6.93 4.70 0.65
C ASN A 95 -5.73 5.55 1.08
N PHE A 96 -4.64 5.53 0.32
CA PHE A 96 -3.36 6.14 0.71
C PHE A 96 -3.48 7.66 0.96
N HIS A 97 -4.17 8.41 0.09
CA HIS A 97 -4.35 9.85 0.28
C HIS A 97 -5.20 10.18 1.52
N ALA A 98 -6.27 9.43 1.74
CA ALA A 98 -7.11 9.60 2.94
C ALA A 98 -6.32 9.30 4.21
N TYR A 99 -5.53 8.21 4.21
CA TYR A 99 -4.62 7.88 5.31
C TYR A 99 -3.61 9.00 5.59
N LEU A 100 -2.94 9.54 4.57
CA LEU A 100 -1.99 10.64 4.75
C LEU A 100 -2.66 11.89 5.34
N SER A 101 -3.88 12.18 4.93
CA SER A 101 -4.64 13.37 5.36
C SER A 101 -5.02 13.31 6.85
N ASP A 102 -5.40 12.14 7.36
CA ASP A 102 -5.68 11.91 8.79
C ASP A 102 -5.42 10.44 9.18
N PRO A 103 -4.16 10.07 9.49
CA PRO A 103 -3.82 8.69 9.82
C PRO A 103 -4.60 8.15 11.04
N THR A 104 -4.91 9.00 12.00
CA THR A 104 -5.65 8.59 13.19
C THR A 104 -7.10 8.27 12.85
N ALA A 105 -7.80 9.18 12.20
CA ALA A 105 -9.21 9.00 11.86
C ALA A 105 -9.38 7.82 10.90
N TRP A 106 -8.51 7.72 9.87
CA TRP A 106 -8.58 6.64 8.90
C TRP A 106 -8.40 5.25 9.55
N ILE A 107 -7.38 5.07 10.43
CA ILE A 107 -7.20 3.77 11.09
C ILE A 107 -8.35 3.48 12.05
N GLN A 108 -8.82 4.48 12.83
CA GLN A 108 -9.96 4.29 13.74
C GLN A 108 -11.20 3.78 13.00
N ASP A 109 -11.49 4.34 11.84
CA ASP A 109 -12.61 3.93 11.00
C ASP A 109 -12.40 2.50 10.46
N ALA A 110 -11.21 2.23 9.92
CA ALA A 110 -10.88 0.94 9.32
C ALA A 110 -10.93 -0.22 10.32
N VAL A 111 -10.48 -0.02 11.57
CA VAL A 111 -10.40 -1.10 12.59
C VAL A 111 -11.53 -1.07 13.61
N GLY A 112 -12.41 -0.07 13.57
CA GLY A 112 -13.46 0.13 14.59
C GLY A 112 -12.90 0.42 15.98
N GLY A 113 -11.67 0.97 16.07
CA GLY A 113 -10.92 1.12 17.31
C GLY A 113 -10.81 2.55 17.81
N LYS A 114 -10.17 2.71 18.99
CA LYS A 114 -9.85 4.00 19.58
C LYS A 114 -8.35 4.13 19.79
N GLY A 115 -7.84 5.36 19.81
CA GLY A 115 -6.43 5.64 20.02
C GLY A 115 -5.90 6.66 19.03
N LYS A 116 -4.59 6.83 18.98
CA LYS A 116 -3.92 7.79 18.08
C LYS A 116 -2.85 7.10 17.27
N SER A 117 -2.72 7.49 16.01
CA SER A 117 -1.55 7.19 15.20
C SER A 117 -0.33 7.97 15.72
N LYS A 118 0.85 7.40 15.61
CA LYS A 118 2.11 8.14 15.81
C LYS A 118 2.48 8.99 14.60
N MET A 119 1.97 8.64 13.42
CA MET A 119 2.12 9.44 12.22
C MET A 119 1.19 10.65 12.29
N LEU A 120 1.73 11.83 12.04
CA LEU A 120 0.96 13.07 11.99
C LEU A 120 0.27 13.23 10.63
N LYS A 121 -0.78 14.06 10.58
CA LYS A 121 -1.45 14.47 9.35
C LYS A 121 -0.46 15.08 8.35
N GLN A 122 -0.53 14.65 7.11
CA GLN A 122 0.34 15.13 6.03
C GLN A 122 -0.47 16.00 5.06
N ARG A 123 0.05 17.19 4.75
CA ARG A 123 -0.54 18.07 3.74
C ARG A 123 0.02 17.73 2.37
N VAL A 124 -0.46 16.65 1.79
CA VAL A 124 -0.08 16.16 0.46
C VAL A 124 -1.27 16.30 -0.47
N LYS A 125 -1.07 16.85 -1.66
CA LYS A 125 -2.12 16.92 -2.68
C LYS A 125 -2.41 15.50 -3.17
N GLU A 126 -3.65 15.22 -3.55
CA GLU A 126 -4.06 13.91 -4.05
C GLU A 126 -3.16 13.39 -5.18
N LYS A 127 -2.89 14.22 -6.19
CA LYS A 127 -1.96 13.87 -7.27
C LYS A 127 -0.56 13.47 -6.77
N ASP A 128 -0.03 14.19 -5.77
CA ASP A 128 1.27 13.86 -5.18
C ASP A 128 1.19 12.55 -4.40
N ALA A 129 0.07 12.27 -3.71
CA ALA A 129 -0.14 11.03 -2.98
C ALA A 129 -0.18 9.82 -3.92
N VAL A 130 -0.92 9.91 -5.02
CA VAL A 130 -0.98 8.87 -6.07
C VAL A 130 0.42 8.60 -6.65
N ASN A 131 1.19 9.65 -6.95
CA ASN A 131 2.56 9.50 -7.42
C ASN A 131 3.49 8.88 -6.36
N ILE A 132 3.38 9.30 -5.09
CA ILE A 132 4.15 8.70 -3.98
C ILE A 132 3.80 7.22 -3.86
N TRP A 133 2.52 6.86 -3.97
CA TRP A 133 2.10 5.46 -3.93
C TRP A 133 2.75 4.65 -5.06
N ALA A 134 2.73 5.17 -6.29
CA ALA A 134 3.41 4.55 -7.42
C ALA A 134 4.91 4.32 -7.15
N PHE A 135 5.58 5.30 -6.54
CA PHE A 135 6.97 5.16 -6.15
C PHE A 135 7.17 4.08 -5.07
N LEU A 136 6.27 3.96 -4.10
CA LEU A 136 6.34 2.93 -3.06
C LEU A 136 6.09 1.52 -3.62
N VAL A 137 5.17 1.38 -4.57
CA VAL A 137 4.85 0.08 -5.20
C VAL A 137 6.05 -0.49 -5.95
N VAL A 138 6.83 0.32 -6.68
CA VAL A 138 8.05 -0.17 -7.36
C VAL A 138 9.16 -0.62 -6.40
N HIS A 139 9.01 -0.36 -5.11
CA HIS A 139 9.88 -0.82 -4.02
C HIS A 139 9.16 -1.79 -3.08
N SER A 140 8.18 -2.49 -3.60
CA SER A 140 7.45 -3.56 -2.91
C SER A 140 7.47 -4.81 -3.80
N ASP A 141 7.60 -5.97 -3.17
CA ASP A 141 7.51 -7.25 -3.88
C ASP A 141 6.08 -7.47 -4.37
N SER A 142 5.94 -7.99 -5.59
CA SER A 142 4.67 -8.36 -6.22
C SER A 142 4.27 -9.79 -5.88
#